data_86a06371b335f85195be100fa6ad7a4c
#
_entry.id   86a06371b335f85195be100fa6ad7a4c
#
_cell.length_a   1.000
_cell.length_b   1.000
_cell.length_c   1.000
_cell.angle_alpha   90.00
_cell.angle_beta   90.00
_cell.angle_gamma   90.00
#
_symmetry.space_group_name_H-M   'P 1'
#
loop_
_entity.id
_entity.type
_entity.pdbx_description
1 polymer ?
#
loop_
_entity_poly.entity_id
_entity_poly.type
_entity_poly.pdbx_seq_one_letter_code
_entity_poly.pdbx_strand_id
1 'polypeptide(L)'
;MSRSKGSKRRVDGQQVLREAFESVDHEPLFERLGVRIREDLFMLSLTHRSFAYENGMLPHNERLEFLGDSILGLSVADQLYRQYPDRPESDISKMRASMVSRYGLADIAREIGLGQHILLGKGERATNGQDKDSILADTTEAIFGAVYLEHGFDTAREVILRLFKYKIDHASAQGLHA
;
A
#
# COMPACT_ATOMS: atom_id res chain seq x y z
N MET A 1 -35.16 23.41 18.01
CA MET A 1 -35.35 22.08 18.61
C MET A 1 -34.90 20.93 17.77
N SER A 2 -34.83 21.08 16.44
CA SER A 2 -34.33 20.03 15.53
C SER A 2 -32.83 19.85 15.59
N ARG A 3 -32.07 20.86 16.02
CA ARG A 3 -30.60 20.87 16.01
C ARG A 3 -29.95 19.82 16.93
N SER A 4 -30.57 19.54 18.08
CA SER A 4 -30.00 18.58 19.03
C SER A 4 -30.14 17.14 18.56
N LYS A 5 -31.18 16.82 17.78
CA LYS A 5 -31.39 15.48 17.23
C LYS A 5 -30.41 15.22 16.04
N GLY A 6 -30.09 16.24 15.28
CA GLY A 6 -29.12 16.14 14.17
C GLY A 6 -27.69 15.87 14.65
N SER A 7 -27.25 16.54 15.75
CA SER A 7 -25.92 16.36 16.30
C SER A 7 -25.74 14.98 16.95
N LYS A 8 -26.79 14.40 17.55
CA LYS A 8 -26.72 13.06 18.15
C LYS A 8 -26.60 11.93 17.13
N ARG A 9 -26.91 12.19 15.87
CA ARG A 9 -26.84 11.19 14.79
C ARG A 9 -25.55 11.27 14.00
N ARG A 10 -24.69 12.27 14.26
CA ARG A 10 -23.40 12.38 13.61
C ARG A 10 -22.49 11.30 14.17
N VAL A 11 -22.11 10.38 13.30
CA VAL A 11 -21.10 9.38 13.62
C VAL A 11 -19.76 10.11 13.78
N ASP A 12 -19.07 9.83 14.89
CA ASP A 12 -17.71 10.27 15.03
C ASP A 12 -16.85 9.39 14.13
N GLY A 13 -16.44 9.94 12.97
CA GLY A 13 -15.65 9.20 11.99
C GLY A 13 -14.33 8.69 12.55
N GLN A 14 -13.68 9.47 13.42
CA GLN A 14 -12.43 9.05 14.06
C GLN A 14 -12.64 7.84 14.97
N GLN A 15 -13.75 7.81 15.68
CA GLN A 15 -14.07 6.68 16.55
C GLN A 15 -14.34 5.41 15.72
N VAL A 16 -15.09 5.54 14.63
CA VAL A 16 -15.37 4.42 13.73
C VAL A 16 -14.09 3.89 13.11
N LEU A 17 -13.19 4.81 12.71
CA LEU A 17 -11.88 4.45 12.14
C LEU A 17 -11.06 3.65 13.15
N ARG A 18 -10.98 4.12 14.38
CA ARG A 18 -10.21 3.45 15.44
C ARG A 18 -10.77 2.06 15.73
N GLU A 19 -12.07 1.95 15.85
CA GLU A 19 -12.73 0.66 16.10
C GLU A 19 -12.48 -0.33 14.96
N ALA A 20 -12.59 0.12 13.72
CA ALA A 20 -12.33 -0.72 12.55
C ALA A 20 -10.87 -1.17 12.51
N PHE A 21 -9.94 -0.25 12.77
CA PHE A 21 -8.51 -0.55 12.81
C PHE A 21 -8.19 -1.56 13.91
N GLU A 22 -8.70 -1.35 15.11
CA GLU A 22 -8.42 -2.22 16.26
C GLU A 22 -9.10 -3.58 16.17
N SER A 23 -10.08 -3.74 15.29
CA SER A 23 -10.78 -5.01 15.12
C SER A 23 -9.95 -6.08 14.42
N VAL A 24 -8.81 -5.72 13.85
CA VAL A 24 -7.92 -6.63 13.11
C VAL A 24 -6.57 -6.67 13.81
N ASP A 25 -6.00 -7.87 13.95
CA ASP A 25 -4.63 -8.04 14.42
C ASP A 25 -3.66 -7.73 13.28
N HIS A 26 -2.88 -6.67 13.43
CA HIS A 26 -1.94 -6.21 12.40
C HIS A 26 -0.52 -6.77 12.56
N GLU A 27 -0.23 -7.50 13.61
CA GLU A 27 1.11 -8.08 13.83
C GLU A 27 1.59 -8.95 12.67
N PRO A 28 0.75 -9.81 12.07
CA PRO A 28 1.20 -10.61 10.93
C PRO A 28 1.69 -9.77 9.76
N LEU A 29 1.07 -8.60 9.52
CA LEU A 29 1.50 -7.70 8.44
C LEU A 29 2.86 -7.09 8.75
N PHE A 30 3.09 -6.62 9.98
CA PHE A 30 4.39 -6.09 10.38
C PHE A 30 5.49 -7.15 10.25
N GLU A 31 5.21 -8.39 10.62
CA GLU A 31 6.16 -9.49 10.48
C GLU A 31 6.57 -9.70 9.02
N ARG A 32 5.60 -9.67 8.12
CA ARG A 32 5.85 -9.87 6.68
C ARG A 32 6.53 -8.67 6.04
N LEU A 33 6.21 -7.46 6.50
CA LEU A 33 6.91 -6.25 6.05
C LEU A 33 8.34 -6.19 6.59
N GLY A 34 8.58 -6.78 7.76
CA GLY A 34 9.87 -6.74 8.43
C GLY A 34 10.17 -5.39 9.07
N VAL A 35 9.16 -4.57 9.28
CA VAL A 35 9.27 -3.25 9.89
C VAL A 35 7.94 -2.91 10.55
N ARG A 36 8.01 -2.16 11.64
CA ARG A 36 6.81 -1.63 12.31
C ARG A 36 6.59 -0.20 11.83
N ILE A 37 5.33 0.18 11.72
CA ILE A 37 4.92 1.52 11.32
C ILE A 37 4.12 2.09 12.48
N ARG A 38 4.43 3.32 12.90
CA ARG A 38 3.68 3.95 13.99
C ARG A 38 2.21 4.07 13.62
N GLU A 39 1.36 3.99 14.62
CA GLU A 39 -0.07 3.77 14.44
C GLU A 39 -0.75 4.81 13.54
N ASP A 40 -0.44 6.09 13.71
CA ASP A 40 -1.09 7.15 12.94
C ASP A 40 -0.82 7.02 11.43
N LEU A 41 0.43 6.79 11.05
CA LEU A 41 0.80 6.60 9.65
C LEU A 41 0.27 5.29 9.09
N PHE A 42 0.31 4.24 9.89
CA PHE A 42 -0.16 2.93 9.46
C PHE A 42 -1.67 2.94 9.20
N MET A 43 -2.42 3.50 10.14
CA MET A 43 -3.87 3.63 10.01
C MET A 43 -4.23 4.45 8.77
N LEU A 44 -3.51 5.56 8.53
CA LEU A 44 -3.71 6.38 7.34
C LEU A 44 -3.42 5.59 6.05
N SER A 45 -2.33 4.82 6.04
CA SER A 45 -1.96 4.02 4.86
C SER A 45 -3.01 2.96 4.50
N LEU A 46 -3.75 2.47 5.48
CA LEU A 46 -4.78 1.45 5.29
C LEU A 46 -6.16 2.03 4.97
N THR A 47 -6.35 3.34 5.11
CA THR A 47 -7.65 3.98 4.94
C THR A 47 -7.92 4.28 3.48
N HIS A 48 -8.79 3.47 2.86
CA HIS A 48 -9.25 3.71 1.49
C HIS A 48 -10.25 4.86 1.47
N ARG A 49 -10.33 5.58 0.37
CA ARG A 49 -11.26 6.72 0.21
C ARG A 49 -12.72 6.32 0.46
N SER A 50 -13.11 5.09 0.13
CA SER A 50 -14.48 4.63 0.35
C SER A 50 -14.84 4.65 1.84
N PHE A 51 -13.91 4.24 2.70
CA PHE A 51 -14.10 4.32 4.14
C PHE A 51 -14.16 5.78 4.62
N ALA A 52 -13.23 6.59 4.13
CA ALA A 52 -13.14 7.99 4.51
C ALA A 52 -14.41 8.77 4.17
N TYR A 53 -14.92 8.61 2.96
CA TYR A 53 -16.12 9.32 2.50
C TYR A 53 -17.38 8.86 3.23
N GLU A 54 -17.45 7.58 3.55
CA GLU A 54 -18.58 7.01 4.29
C GLU A 54 -18.65 7.49 5.75
N ASN A 55 -17.50 7.92 6.29
CA ASN A 55 -17.37 8.27 7.70
C ASN A 55 -16.96 9.74 7.93
N GLY A 56 -17.50 10.65 7.16
CA GLY A 56 -17.36 12.08 7.39
C GLY A 56 -16.12 12.71 6.75
N MET A 57 -15.70 12.20 5.62
CA MET A 57 -14.58 12.79 4.86
C MET A 57 -13.27 12.78 5.64
N LEU A 58 -12.93 11.62 6.17
CA LEU A 58 -11.66 11.43 6.88
C LEU A 58 -10.47 11.53 5.91
N PRO A 59 -9.27 11.77 6.43
CA PRO A 59 -8.06 11.57 5.62
C PRO A 59 -7.96 10.13 5.13
N HIS A 60 -7.41 9.97 3.93
CA HIS A 60 -7.23 8.65 3.33
C HIS A 60 -5.85 8.52 2.68
N ASN A 61 -5.58 7.41 2.04
CA ASN A 61 -4.21 7.02 1.69
C ASN A 61 -3.69 7.52 0.33
N GLU A 62 -4.47 8.29 -0.44
CA GLU A 62 -4.04 8.66 -1.80
C GLU A 62 -2.74 9.47 -1.84
N ARG A 63 -2.52 10.37 -0.88
CA ARG A 63 -1.27 11.14 -0.83
C ARG A 63 -0.07 10.27 -0.46
N LEU A 64 -0.26 9.28 0.42
CA LEU A 64 0.79 8.32 0.75
C LEU A 64 1.11 7.42 -0.44
N GLU A 65 0.08 7.01 -1.18
CA GLU A 65 0.21 6.24 -2.40
C GLU A 65 1.08 6.99 -3.42
N PHE A 66 0.80 8.26 -3.63
CA PHE A 66 1.58 9.12 -4.53
C PHE A 66 3.06 9.14 -4.12
N LEU A 67 3.34 9.36 -2.84
CA LEU A 67 4.70 9.37 -2.31
C LEU A 67 5.37 8.01 -2.46
N GLY A 68 4.65 6.96 -2.07
CA GLY A 68 5.16 5.59 -2.13
C GLY A 68 5.48 5.12 -3.53
N ASP A 69 4.70 5.56 -4.51
CA ASP A 69 4.97 5.27 -5.93
C ASP A 69 6.37 5.77 -6.34
N SER A 70 6.73 6.96 -5.92
CA SER A 70 8.04 7.54 -6.22
C SER A 70 9.17 6.77 -5.53
N ILE A 71 8.97 6.40 -4.26
CA ILE A 71 9.96 5.64 -3.50
C ILE A 71 10.15 4.26 -4.13
N LEU A 72 9.07 3.60 -4.50
CA LEU A 72 9.09 2.31 -5.16
C LEU A 72 9.85 2.38 -6.50
N GLY A 73 9.48 3.33 -7.33
CA GLY A 73 10.09 3.49 -8.65
C GLY A 73 11.59 3.70 -8.58
N LEU A 74 12.05 4.56 -7.68
CA LEU A 74 13.46 4.83 -7.47
C LEU A 74 14.19 3.60 -6.93
N SER A 75 13.63 2.93 -5.92
CA SER A 75 14.27 1.76 -5.29
C SER A 75 14.48 0.63 -6.30
N VAL A 76 13.46 0.34 -7.11
CA VAL A 76 13.55 -0.72 -8.11
C VAL A 76 14.51 -0.32 -9.25
N ALA A 77 14.42 0.92 -9.73
CA ALA A 77 15.31 1.42 -10.78
C ALA A 77 16.78 1.36 -10.36
N ASP A 78 17.07 1.82 -9.13
CA ASP A 78 18.45 1.79 -8.60
C ASP A 78 18.97 0.35 -8.55
N GLN A 79 18.16 -0.58 -8.06
CA GLN A 79 18.57 -1.98 -7.96
C GLN A 79 18.77 -2.62 -9.33
N LEU A 80 17.87 -2.37 -10.28
CA LEU A 80 18.00 -2.90 -11.63
C LEU A 80 19.25 -2.36 -12.32
N TYR A 81 19.53 -1.08 -12.15
CA TYR A 81 20.73 -0.44 -12.72
C TYR A 81 21.99 -1.12 -12.22
N ARG A 82 22.06 -1.43 -10.93
CA ARG A 82 23.26 -2.04 -10.31
C ARG A 82 23.36 -3.54 -10.58
N GLN A 83 22.22 -4.24 -10.57
CA GLN A 83 22.20 -5.70 -10.70
C GLN A 83 22.34 -6.17 -12.14
N TYR A 84 21.90 -5.37 -13.10
CA TYR A 84 21.92 -5.71 -14.53
C TYR A 84 22.71 -4.69 -15.36
N PRO A 85 24.02 -4.54 -15.09
CA PRO A 85 24.81 -3.50 -15.73
C PRO A 85 24.99 -3.68 -17.24
N ASP A 86 24.80 -4.90 -17.74
CA ASP A 86 24.96 -5.21 -19.16
C ASP A 86 23.64 -5.10 -19.95
N ARG A 87 22.54 -4.75 -19.29
CA ARG A 87 21.24 -4.59 -19.96
C ARG A 87 21.03 -3.14 -20.37
N PRO A 88 20.52 -2.91 -21.59
CA PRO A 88 20.23 -1.55 -22.05
C PRO A 88 19.03 -0.96 -21.29
N GLU A 89 18.90 0.36 -21.35
CA GLU A 89 17.81 1.08 -20.69
C GLU A 89 16.43 0.54 -21.08
N SER A 90 16.24 0.20 -22.36
CA SER A 90 14.96 -0.35 -22.83
C SER A 90 14.55 -1.63 -22.09
N ASP A 91 15.53 -2.48 -21.75
CA ASP A 91 15.27 -3.72 -21.03
C ASP A 91 14.93 -3.45 -19.56
N ILE A 92 15.78 -2.68 -18.86
CA ILE A 92 15.55 -2.43 -17.43
C ILE A 92 14.29 -1.59 -17.19
N SER A 93 13.93 -0.74 -18.13
CA SER A 93 12.69 0.02 -18.08
C SER A 93 11.46 -0.91 -18.15
N LYS A 94 11.48 -1.88 -19.05
CA LYS A 94 10.41 -2.87 -19.17
C LYS A 94 10.32 -3.78 -17.95
N MET A 95 11.47 -4.18 -17.41
CA MET A 95 11.53 -4.97 -16.19
C MET A 95 10.86 -4.23 -15.03
N ARG A 96 11.24 -2.97 -14.84
CA ARG A 96 10.63 -2.16 -13.79
C ARG A 96 9.13 -2.01 -13.99
N ALA A 97 8.70 -1.65 -15.20
CA ALA A 97 7.29 -1.45 -15.50
C ALA A 97 6.45 -2.69 -15.17
N SER A 98 6.97 -3.88 -15.42
CA SER A 98 6.29 -5.13 -15.10
C SER A 98 6.14 -5.32 -13.59
N MET A 99 7.20 -5.06 -12.84
CA MET A 99 7.22 -5.26 -11.38
C MET A 99 6.32 -4.29 -10.64
N VAL A 100 6.35 -3.02 -11.04
CA VAL A 100 5.61 -1.95 -10.34
C VAL A 100 4.22 -1.72 -10.93
N SER A 101 3.80 -2.57 -11.86
CA SER A 101 2.46 -2.53 -12.41
C SER A 101 1.42 -2.85 -11.34
N ARG A 102 0.16 -2.55 -11.64
CA ARG A 102 -0.95 -2.91 -10.76
C ARG A 102 -0.90 -4.40 -10.38
N TYR A 103 -0.62 -5.26 -11.35
CA TYR A 103 -0.59 -6.71 -11.12
C TYR A 103 0.63 -7.12 -10.29
N GLY A 104 1.78 -6.55 -10.57
CA GLY A 104 2.99 -6.81 -9.79
C GLY A 104 2.85 -6.42 -8.33
N LEU A 105 2.27 -5.25 -8.09
CA LEU A 105 2.00 -4.77 -6.73
C LEU A 105 0.92 -5.59 -6.04
N ALA A 106 -0.14 -5.97 -6.75
CA ALA A 106 -1.20 -6.80 -6.18
C ALA A 106 -0.67 -8.18 -5.77
N ASP A 107 0.27 -8.74 -6.52
CA ASP A 107 0.95 -9.99 -6.14
C ASP A 107 1.65 -9.83 -4.80
N ILE A 108 2.42 -8.75 -4.64
CA ILE A 108 3.11 -8.46 -3.38
C ILE A 108 2.10 -8.30 -2.24
N ALA A 109 1.01 -7.56 -2.49
CA ALA A 109 -0.04 -7.35 -1.50
C ALA A 109 -0.63 -8.68 -1.00
N ARG A 110 -0.88 -9.60 -1.92
CA ARG A 110 -1.43 -10.92 -1.57
C ARG A 110 -0.42 -11.77 -0.80
N GLU A 111 0.85 -11.71 -1.18
CA GLU A 111 1.91 -12.44 -0.47
C GLU A 111 2.01 -12.02 0.99
N ILE A 112 1.83 -10.74 1.28
CA ILE A 112 1.90 -10.24 2.66
C ILE A 112 0.55 -10.26 3.37
N GLY A 113 -0.52 -10.73 2.71
CA GLY A 113 -1.84 -10.82 3.31
C GLY A 113 -2.48 -9.47 3.59
N LEU A 114 -2.22 -8.47 2.73
CA LEU A 114 -2.64 -7.08 2.98
C LEU A 114 -4.15 -6.89 3.01
N GLY A 115 -4.90 -7.61 2.19
CA GLY A 115 -6.32 -7.33 1.95
C GLY A 115 -7.17 -7.25 3.21
N GLN A 116 -6.94 -8.14 4.17
CA GLN A 116 -7.72 -8.17 5.42
C GLN A 116 -7.47 -6.97 6.32
N HIS A 117 -6.41 -6.22 6.10
CA HIS A 117 -6.04 -5.06 6.90
C HIS A 117 -6.59 -3.75 6.35
N ILE A 118 -7.07 -3.73 5.10
CA ILE A 118 -7.51 -2.51 4.42
C ILE A 118 -8.86 -2.06 4.97
N LEU A 119 -8.98 -0.77 5.27
CA LEU A 119 -10.20 -0.17 5.79
C LEU A 119 -11.03 0.34 4.61
N LEU A 120 -12.12 -0.37 4.31
CA LEU A 120 -13.00 -0.11 3.17
C LEU A 120 -14.39 0.29 3.62
N GLY A 121 -15.05 1.13 2.85
CA GLY A 121 -16.46 1.40 3.03
C GLY A 121 -17.29 0.13 2.79
N LYS A 122 -18.51 0.11 3.31
CA LYS A 122 -19.40 -1.06 3.24
C LYS A 122 -19.69 -1.47 1.79
N GLY A 123 -19.90 -0.51 0.89
CA GLY A 123 -20.17 -0.76 -0.50
C GLY A 123 -19.00 -1.42 -1.20
N GLU A 124 -17.81 -0.91 -0.96
CA GLU A 124 -16.59 -1.44 -1.56
C GLU A 124 -16.29 -2.85 -1.03
N ARG A 125 -16.51 -3.07 0.26
CA ARG A 125 -16.34 -4.39 0.87
C ARG A 125 -17.35 -5.40 0.31
N ALA A 126 -18.59 -4.96 0.07
CA ALA A 126 -19.65 -5.81 -0.47
C ALA A 126 -19.33 -6.32 -1.87
N THR A 127 -18.52 -5.58 -2.64
CA THR A 127 -18.06 -5.98 -3.96
C THR A 127 -16.65 -6.58 -3.95
N ASN A 128 -16.21 -7.07 -2.81
CA ASN A 128 -14.91 -7.74 -2.63
C ASN A 128 -13.72 -6.82 -2.89
N GLY A 129 -13.84 -5.55 -2.47
CA GLY A 129 -12.79 -4.54 -2.69
C GLY A 129 -11.45 -4.90 -2.06
N GLN A 130 -11.45 -5.67 -0.97
CA GLN A 130 -10.24 -6.12 -0.29
C GLN A 130 -9.38 -7.06 -1.15
N ASP A 131 -9.90 -7.57 -2.25
CA ASP A 131 -9.15 -8.42 -3.19
C ASP A 131 -9.06 -7.82 -4.60
N LYS A 132 -9.43 -6.55 -4.78
CA LYS A 132 -9.27 -5.87 -6.06
C LYS A 132 -7.81 -5.47 -6.28
N ASP A 133 -7.28 -5.82 -7.45
CA ASP A 133 -5.88 -5.50 -7.80
C ASP A 133 -5.55 -4.03 -7.60
N SER A 134 -6.41 -3.12 -8.04
CA SER A 134 -6.16 -1.67 -7.94
C SER A 134 -6.05 -1.22 -6.48
N ILE A 135 -6.93 -1.68 -5.62
CA ILE A 135 -6.95 -1.30 -4.20
C ILE A 135 -5.73 -1.90 -3.48
N LEU A 136 -5.42 -3.16 -3.77
CA LEU A 136 -4.24 -3.83 -3.21
C LEU A 136 -2.95 -3.12 -3.63
N ALA A 137 -2.82 -2.79 -4.91
CA ALA A 137 -1.65 -2.10 -5.44
C ALA A 137 -1.48 -0.72 -4.81
N ASP A 138 -2.54 0.07 -4.80
CA ASP A 138 -2.51 1.44 -4.28
C ASP A 138 -2.19 1.47 -2.78
N THR A 139 -2.75 0.53 -2.02
CA THR A 139 -2.50 0.43 -0.57
C THR A 139 -1.06 0.00 -0.30
N THR A 140 -0.51 -0.89 -1.11
CA THR A 140 0.90 -1.30 -0.99
C THR A 140 1.82 -0.09 -1.15
N GLU A 141 1.57 0.74 -2.16
CA GLU A 141 2.33 1.98 -2.35
C GLU A 141 2.16 2.94 -1.17
N ALA A 142 0.95 3.05 -0.64
CA ALA A 142 0.70 3.89 0.53
C ALA A 142 1.51 3.43 1.75
N ILE A 143 1.63 2.11 1.95
CA ILE A 143 2.45 1.54 3.02
C ILE A 143 3.91 1.91 2.82
N PHE A 144 4.44 1.84 1.61
CA PHE A 144 5.82 2.25 1.33
C PHE A 144 6.03 3.74 1.65
N GLY A 145 5.04 4.58 1.33
CA GLY A 145 5.08 5.99 1.72
C GLY A 145 5.12 6.19 3.22
N ALA A 146 4.33 5.43 3.96
CA ALA A 146 4.30 5.48 5.43
C ALA A 146 5.64 5.04 6.05
N VAL A 147 6.22 3.96 5.54
CA VAL A 147 7.53 3.48 5.98
C VAL A 147 8.59 4.57 5.76
N TYR A 148 8.56 5.19 4.59
CA TYR A 148 9.49 6.27 4.25
C TYR A 148 9.35 7.46 5.22
N LEU A 149 8.14 7.89 5.50
CA LEU A 149 7.92 9.04 6.39
C LEU A 149 8.42 8.79 7.81
N GLU A 150 8.27 7.57 8.29
CA GLU A 150 8.73 7.24 9.65
C GLU A 150 10.22 6.91 9.72
N HIS A 151 10.71 6.09 8.80
CA HIS A 151 12.03 5.47 8.90
C HIS A 151 13.06 6.01 7.91
N GLY A 152 12.64 6.79 6.92
CA GLY A 152 13.54 7.32 5.90
C GLY A 152 13.69 6.42 4.70
N PHE A 153 14.46 6.90 3.72
CA PHE A 153 14.58 6.25 2.42
C PHE A 153 15.28 4.88 2.51
N ASP A 154 16.38 4.80 3.27
CA ASP A 154 17.16 3.54 3.31
C ASP A 154 16.31 2.37 3.83
N THR A 155 15.55 2.59 4.88
CA THR A 155 14.67 1.56 5.44
C THR A 155 13.54 1.21 4.46
N ALA A 156 12.92 2.22 3.84
CA ALA A 156 11.88 1.99 2.84
C ALA A 156 12.42 1.18 1.66
N ARG A 157 13.61 1.53 1.19
CA ARG A 157 14.29 0.80 0.12
C ARG A 157 14.53 -0.66 0.50
N GLU A 158 15.04 -0.92 1.71
CA GLU A 158 15.27 -2.28 2.20
C GLU A 158 13.99 -3.11 2.21
N VAL A 159 12.90 -2.55 2.68
CA VAL A 159 11.58 -3.22 2.71
C VAL A 159 11.16 -3.57 1.28
N ILE A 160 11.22 -2.60 0.39
CA ILE A 160 10.82 -2.78 -1.01
C ILE A 160 11.67 -3.86 -1.69
N LEU A 161 12.99 -3.78 -1.56
CA LEU A 161 13.89 -4.73 -2.22
C LEU A 161 13.72 -6.15 -1.68
N ARG A 162 13.41 -6.29 -0.40
CA ARG A 162 13.14 -7.61 0.18
C ARG A 162 11.86 -8.21 -0.39
N LEU A 163 10.80 -7.40 -0.47
CA LEU A 163 9.51 -7.87 -0.99
C LEU A 163 9.57 -8.17 -2.48
N PHE A 164 10.36 -7.42 -3.23
CA PHE A 164 10.49 -7.58 -4.68
C PHE A 164 11.67 -8.46 -5.09
N LYS A 165 12.41 -9.03 -4.14
CA LYS A 165 13.64 -9.76 -4.43
C LYS A 165 13.47 -10.84 -5.49
N TYR A 166 12.46 -11.68 -5.35
CA TYR A 166 12.21 -12.75 -6.32
C TYR A 166 11.96 -12.17 -7.72
N LYS A 167 11.10 -11.15 -7.81
CA LYS A 167 10.77 -10.51 -9.07
C LYS A 167 12.01 -9.87 -9.72
N ILE A 168 12.84 -9.22 -8.93
CA ILE A 168 14.06 -8.57 -9.42
C ILE A 168 15.07 -9.62 -9.91
N ASP A 169 15.29 -10.67 -9.13
CA ASP A 169 16.26 -11.71 -9.47
C ASP A 169 15.84 -12.54 -10.69
N HIS A 170 14.55 -12.63 -10.97
CA HIS A 170 14.01 -13.40 -12.09
C HIS A 170 13.43 -12.52 -13.20
N ALA A 171 13.83 -11.24 -13.24
CA ALA A 171 13.32 -10.28 -14.21
C ALA A 171 13.82 -10.58 -15.62
N SER A 172 12.95 -10.32 -16.61
CA SER A 172 13.32 -10.37 -18.01
C SER A 172 12.70 -9.17 -18.75
N ALA A 173 13.25 -8.84 -19.90
CA ALA A 173 12.75 -7.73 -20.72
C ALA A 173 11.35 -8.01 -21.29
N GLN A 174 10.90 -9.26 -21.26
CA GLN A 174 9.60 -9.69 -21.75
C GLN A 174 8.56 -9.77 -20.63
N GLY A 175 8.95 -9.41 -19.41
CA GLY A 175 8.11 -9.49 -18.23
C GLY A 175 8.48 -10.69 -17.36
N LEU A 176 7.67 -10.91 -16.32
CA LEU A 176 7.97 -11.90 -15.28
C LEU A 176 7.36 -13.28 -15.55
N HIS A 177 6.71 -13.44 -16.65
CA HIS A 177 6.04 -14.69 -17.01
C HIS A 177 6.87 -15.56 -17.97
N ALA A 178 8.05 -15.15 -18.22
CA ALA A 178 8.95 -15.91 -19.07
C ALA A 178 9.53 -17.11 -18.33
#